data_672bae7099878afe9f407ac7c0ce2638
#
_entry.id   672bae7099878afe9f407ac7c0ce2638
#
_cell.length_a   1.000
_cell.length_b   1.000
_cell.length_c   1.000
_cell.angle_alpha   90.00
_cell.angle_beta   90.00
_cell.angle_gamma   90.00
#
_symmetry.space_group_name_H-M   'P 1'
#
loop_
_entity.id
_entity.type
_entity.pdbx_description
1 polymer ?
#
loop_
_entity_poly.entity_id
_entity_poly.type
_entity_poly.pdbx_seq_one_letter_code
_entity_poly.pdbx_strand_id
1 'polypeptide(L)'
;MTRKQQLTLVATILGSNVVFLDSTVVNVALPTIQEDLDTGLAGQQWIVEAYMLALVSLLLVGGSLGDLFGRRRLFVIGLCGFAAASVLCAIAPTEETLIGARALQGVAGALLVPGSLAILASTFEGEARGRAVGLWTAWAGISTLVGPAGGGLLVEFDWRWIFWINLPLIAVTIWLTMRAVDESSDPEAVHGIDGVGIALSALGLAGPVFALIEQPLEGFSSPMVWGPLVGGVICFGLFIWRESRARAPILPLELFRSHNFSAVNIATLCVYAALGGAFFFITLFLQQVAGYTAFQAGAATTPVTVLMFTLSGRFGALASRIGPRIPMGIGPLIAAAGLLLLARLSADPNYLVDVLPALVLFGLGLSMTVAPLTTTVLDSVEERHVGVASGVNNAVARVAGVLAIAALGAVISAQFSSALDQKAPPVRGPAAASAIEAAEEQPLSGGGVSGVPEPEARALDSAIEDSAESAFHLGMLLGAVLMALGGVISLLWVRNPEGDSEREPVRGPGSAATAGECGRCAEGDTRPEPEPEPVPARA
;
A
#
# COMPACT_ATOMS: atom_id res chain seq x y z
N MET A 1 -0.19 -21.70 -21.76
CA MET A 1 -0.69 -20.33 -22.06
C MET A 1 -0.59 -20.08 -23.56
N THR A 2 -1.68 -19.65 -24.19
CA THR A 2 -1.69 -19.22 -25.58
C THR A 2 -0.97 -17.86 -25.73
N ARG A 3 -0.54 -17.50 -26.95
CA ARG A 3 0.07 -16.19 -27.23
C ARG A 3 -0.84 -15.02 -26.80
N LYS A 4 -2.15 -15.16 -26.98
CA LYS A 4 -3.15 -14.15 -26.56
C LYS A 4 -3.17 -14.00 -25.03
N GLN A 5 -3.20 -15.11 -24.30
CA GLN A 5 -3.14 -15.10 -22.83
C GLN A 5 -1.85 -14.49 -22.29
N GLN A 6 -0.70 -14.76 -22.93
CA GLN A 6 0.57 -14.12 -22.55
C GLN A 6 0.54 -12.60 -22.74
N LEU A 7 0.00 -12.13 -23.86
CA LEU A 7 -0.14 -10.68 -24.11
C LEU A 7 -1.13 -10.03 -23.15
N THR A 8 -2.24 -10.70 -22.81
CA THR A 8 -3.19 -10.23 -21.78
C THR A 8 -2.52 -10.09 -20.42
N LEU A 9 -1.74 -11.09 -20.01
CA LEU A 9 -0.98 -11.05 -18.75
C LEU A 9 0.01 -9.87 -18.74
N VAL A 10 0.77 -9.67 -19.82
CA VAL A 10 1.71 -8.54 -19.92
C VAL A 10 0.96 -7.20 -19.87
N ALA A 11 -0.16 -7.06 -20.57
CA ALA A 11 -0.96 -5.83 -20.55
C ALA A 11 -1.48 -5.49 -19.15
N THR A 12 -2.00 -6.48 -18.43
CA THR A 12 -2.52 -6.28 -17.05
C THR A 12 -1.41 -5.98 -16.05
N ILE A 13 -0.25 -6.64 -16.18
CA ILE A 13 0.94 -6.34 -15.38
C ILE A 13 1.40 -4.90 -15.62
N LEU A 14 1.59 -4.49 -16.88
CA LEU A 14 2.05 -3.14 -17.19
C LEU A 14 1.07 -2.07 -16.69
N GLY A 15 -0.24 -2.26 -16.89
CA GLY A 15 -1.23 -1.29 -16.46
C GLY A 15 -1.33 -1.11 -14.95
N SER A 16 -1.16 -2.19 -14.16
CA SER A 16 -1.08 -2.07 -12.70
C SER A 16 0.24 -1.49 -12.24
N ASN A 17 1.34 -1.84 -12.94
CA ASN A 17 2.67 -1.38 -12.58
C ASN A 17 2.85 0.12 -12.78
N VAL A 18 2.13 0.75 -13.70
CA VAL A 18 2.09 2.22 -13.80
C VAL A 18 1.62 2.83 -12.47
N VAL A 19 0.56 2.27 -11.85
CA VAL A 19 0.02 2.75 -10.56
C VAL A 19 1.01 2.51 -9.41
N PHE A 20 1.63 1.33 -9.34
CA PHE A 20 2.57 0.99 -8.27
C PHE A 20 3.89 1.76 -8.39
N LEU A 21 4.41 1.90 -9.60
CA LEU A 21 5.64 2.64 -9.86
C LEU A 21 5.45 4.12 -9.53
N ASP A 22 4.38 4.73 -10.03
CA ASP A 22 4.05 6.13 -9.79
C ASP A 22 3.94 6.44 -8.29
N SER A 23 3.29 5.56 -7.50
CA SER A 23 3.14 5.74 -6.06
C SER A 23 4.46 5.69 -5.26
N THR A 24 5.53 5.12 -5.82
CA THR A 24 6.82 5.00 -5.12
C THR A 24 7.86 5.99 -5.63
N VAL A 25 7.83 6.31 -6.91
CA VAL A 25 8.76 7.24 -7.55
C VAL A 25 8.59 8.67 -7.02
N VAL A 26 7.34 9.08 -6.79
CA VAL A 26 7.03 10.44 -6.31
C VAL A 26 7.69 10.75 -4.97
N ASN A 27 7.75 9.79 -4.04
CA ASN A 27 8.37 10.01 -2.72
C ASN A 27 9.84 10.47 -2.81
N VAL A 28 10.58 9.98 -3.82
CA VAL A 28 11.98 10.36 -4.04
C VAL A 28 12.09 11.74 -4.69
N ALA A 29 11.06 12.17 -5.41
CA ALA A 29 11.01 13.47 -6.09
C ALA A 29 10.57 14.63 -5.17
N LEU A 30 9.97 14.34 -4.01
CA LEU A 30 9.37 15.36 -3.13
C LEU A 30 10.31 16.51 -2.77
N PRO A 31 11.59 16.28 -2.38
CA PRO A 31 12.49 17.38 -2.06
C PRO A 31 12.77 18.30 -3.26
N THR A 32 12.97 17.73 -4.46
CA THR A 32 13.19 18.53 -5.67
C THR A 32 11.94 19.27 -6.10
N ILE A 33 10.75 18.67 -5.94
CA ILE A 33 9.46 19.33 -6.17
C ILE A 33 9.28 20.49 -5.19
N GLN A 34 9.65 20.27 -3.92
CA GLN A 34 9.61 21.32 -2.88
C GLN A 34 10.43 22.53 -3.28
N GLU A 35 11.67 22.32 -3.72
CA GLU A 35 12.57 23.41 -4.17
C GLU A 35 12.02 24.16 -5.39
N ASP A 36 11.44 23.43 -6.36
CA ASP A 36 10.97 24.02 -7.63
C ASP A 36 9.62 24.74 -7.49
N LEU A 37 8.74 24.25 -6.62
CA LEU A 37 7.39 24.82 -6.42
C LEU A 37 7.24 25.63 -5.12
N ASP A 38 8.31 25.78 -4.33
CA ASP A 38 8.37 26.53 -3.07
C ASP A 38 7.27 26.07 -2.09
N THR A 39 7.22 24.75 -1.82
CA THR A 39 6.20 24.11 -0.98
C THR A 39 6.78 23.61 0.34
N GLY A 40 5.97 23.58 1.40
CA GLY A 40 6.36 23.04 2.70
C GLY A 40 6.11 21.52 2.84
N LEU A 41 6.30 21.00 4.07
CA LEU A 41 6.03 19.60 4.39
C LEU A 41 4.57 19.23 4.13
N ALA A 42 3.62 20.11 4.44
CA ALA A 42 2.20 19.91 4.19
C ALA A 42 1.93 19.69 2.68
N GLY A 43 2.54 20.49 1.80
CA GLY A 43 2.43 20.32 0.37
C GLY A 43 3.03 19.02 -0.12
N GLN A 44 4.19 18.61 0.37
CA GLN A 44 4.77 17.30 0.07
C GLN A 44 3.83 16.14 0.46
N GLN A 45 3.20 16.22 1.63
CA GLN A 45 2.20 15.26 2.07
C GLN A 45 0.98 15.28 1.14
N TRP A 46 0.45 16.46 0.79
CA TRP A 46 -0.69 16.58 -0.11
C TRP A 46 -0.43 16.02 -1.51
N ILE A 47 0.77 16.18 -2.07
CA ILE A 47 1.14 15.61 -3.37
C ILE A 47 1.01 14.07 -3.36
N VAL A 48 1.36 13.41 -2.26
CA VAL A 48 1.21 11.96 -2.10
C VAL A 48 -0.22 11.59 -1.72
N GLU A 49 -0.80 12.28 -0.74
CA GLU A 49 -2.08 11.93 -0.13
C GLU A 49 -3.27 12.16 -1.05
N ALA A 50 -3.28 13.22 -1.87
CA ALA A 50 -4.36 13.46 -2.82
C ALA A 50 -4.54 12.30 -3.80
N TYR A 51 -3.43 11.74 -4.29
CA TYR A 51 -3.43 10.54 -5.12
C TYR A 51 -3.95 9.33 -4.36
N MET A 52 -3.39 9.08 -3.17
CA MET A 52 -3.74 7.90 -2.37
C MET A 52 -5.18 7.92 -1.87
N LEU A 53 -5.68 9.06 -1.40
CA LEU A 53 -7.07 9.24 -0.96
C LEU A 53 -8.06 8.97 -2.09
N ALA A 54 -7.81 9.55 -3.27
CA ALA A 54 -8.66 9.32 -4.44
C ALA A 54 -8.62 7.84 -4.88
N LEU A 55 -7.42 7.25 -4.93
CA LEU A 55 -7.21 5.85 -5.28
C LEU A 55 -7.98 4.92 -4.33
N VAL A 56 -7.78 5.07 -3.02
CA VAL A 56 -8.35 4.16 -2.01
C VAL A 56 -9.85 4.28 -1.93
N SER A 57 -10.37 5.52 -1.94
CA SER A 57 -11.80 5.80 -1.86
C SER A 57 -12.59 5.19 -3.03
N LEU A 58 -11.97 5.09 -4.21
CA LEU A 58 -12.62 4.63 -5.43
C LEU A 58 -12.20 3.22 -5.86
N LEU A 59 -11.26 2.58 -5.14
CA LEU A 59 -10.70 1.28 -5.55
C LEU A 59 -11.78 0.19 -5.71
N LEU A 60 -12.68 0.08 -4.73
CA LEU A 60 -13.76 -0.91 -4.75
C LEU A 60 -14.80 -0.60 -5.83
N VAL A 61 -15.02 0.68 -6.09
CA VAL A 61 -15.93 1.16 -7.14
C VAL A 61 -15.38 0.84 -8.53
N GLY A 62 -14.08 1.04 -8.74
CA GLY A 62 -13.42 0.74 -10.01
C GLY A 62 -13.62 -0.72 -10.43
N GLY A 63 -13.59 -1.65 -9.48
CA GLY A 63 -13.90 -3.06 -9.71
C GLY A 63 -15.36 -3.26 -10.18
N SER A 64 -16.33 -2.73 -9.43
CA SER A 64 -17.74 -2.85 -9.74
C SER A 64 -18.12 -2.19 -11.08
N LEU A 65 -17.52 -1.05 -11.40
CA LEU A 65 -17.72 -0.40 -12.69
C LEU A 65 -17.24 -1.29 -13.85
N GLY A 66 -16.09 -1.94 -13.70
CA GLY A 66 -15.55 -2.87 -14.69
C GLY A 66 -16.49 -4.04 -14.98
N ASP A 67 -17.09 -4.60 -13.94
CA ASP A 67 -18.06 -5.70 -14.06
C ASP A 67 -19.36 -5.25 -14.76
N LEU A 68 -19.82 -4.02 -14.52
CA LEU A 68 -21.05 -3.47 -15.13
C LEU A 68 -20.85 -2.99 -16.58
N PHE A 69 -19.81 -2.23 -16.85
CA PHE A 69 -19.63 -1.50 -18.12
C PHE A 69 -18.60 -2.11 -19.08
N GLY A 70 -17.98 -3.21 -18.67
CA GLY A 70 -16.95 -3.93 -19.43
C GLY A 70 -15.55 -3.66 -18.91
N ARG A 71 -14.86 -4.74 -18.57
CA ARG A 71 -13.53 -4.73 -17.92
C ARG A 71 -12.46 -4.11 -18.80
N ARG A 72 -12.40 -4.51 -20.07
CA ARG A 72 -11.44 -3.93 -21.04
C ARG A 72 -11.68 -2.45 -21.25
N ARG A 73 -12.95 -2.04 -21.46
CA ARG A 73 -13.34 -0.65 -21.69
C ARG A 73 -12.93 0.23 -20.53
N LEU A 74 -13.27 -0.15 -19.29
CA LEU A 74 -12.93 0.62 -18.10
C LEU A 74 -11.42 0.66 -17.85
N PHE A 75 -10.71 -0.43 -18.11
CA PHE A 75 -9.26 -0.47 -18.03
C PHE A 75 -8.60 0.52 -19.01
N VAL A 76 -9.07 0.59 -20.26
CA VAL A 76 -8.56 1.57 -21.25
C VAL A 76 -8.92 3.00 -20.85
N ILE A 77 -10.12 3.26 -20.33
CA ILE A 77 -10.52 4.59 -19.83
C ILE A 77 -9.60 4.99 -18.67
N GLY A 78 -9.33 4.07 -17.72
CA GLY A 78 -8.38 4.30 -16.64
C GLY A 78 -6.98 4.64 -17.13
N LEU A 79 -6.45 3.90 -18.13
CA LEU A 79 -5.15 4.17 -18.75
C LEU A 79 -5.11 5.55 -19.41
N CYS A 80 -6.13 5.91 -20.18
CA CYS A 80 -6.21 7.23 -20.83
C CYS A 80 -6.33 8.36 -19.79
N GLY A 81 -7.15 8.16 -18.75
CA GLY A 81 -7.29 9.11 -17.65
C GLY A 81 -5.97 9.30 -16.88
N PHE A 82 -5.28 8.19 -16.59
CA PHE A 82 -3.98 8.22 -15.91
C PHE A 82 -2.91 8.94 -16.77
N ALA A 83 -2.88 8.68 -18.07
CA ALA A 83 -1.99 9.38 -19.00
C ALA A 83 -2.27 10.89 -19.04
N ALA A 84 -3.53 11.29 -19.15
CA ALA A 84 -3.92 12.69 -19.15
C ALA A 84 -3.55 13.38 -17.83
N ALA A 85 -3.83 12.73 -16.68
CA ALA A 85 -3.44 13.24 -15.38
C ALA A 85 -1.91 13.30 -15.21
N SER A 86 -1.15 12.32 -15.74
CA SER A 86 0.31 12.35 -15.74
C SER A 86 0.87 13.54 -16.52
N VAL A 87 0.26 13.88 -17.68
CA VAL A 87 0.62 15.10 -18.41
C VAL A 87 0.36 16.34 -17.57
N LEU A 88 -0.80 16.42 -16.90
CA LEU A 88 -1.12 17.57 -16.02
C LEU A 88 -0.13 17.68 -14.86
N CYS A 89 0.26 16.57 -14.25
CA CYS A 89 1.31 16.56 -13.22
C CYS A 89 2.66 17.07 -13.78
N ALA A 90 3.06 16.58 -14.95
CA ALA A 90 4.33 16.94 -15.56
C ALA A 90 4.45 18.43 -15.96
N ILE A 91 3.32 19.08 -16.26
CA ILE A 91 3.30 20.50 -16.65
C ILE A 91 2.78 21.42 -15.54
N ALA A 92 2.56 20.90 -14.34
CA ALA A 92 2.04 21.65 -13.20
C ALA A 92 2.96 22.85 -12.86
N PRO A 93 2.44 24.10 -12.88
CA PRO A 93 3.23 25.28 -12.56
C PRO A 93 3.20 25.64 -11.07
N THR A 94 2.26 25.10 -10.29
CA THR A 94 2.10 25.36 -8.86
C THR A 94 1.77 24.08 -8.11
N GLU A 95 1.96 24.12 -6.80
CA GLU A 95 1.63 23.04 -5.88
C GLU A 95 0.17 22.59 -6.00
N GLU A 96 -0.78 23.52 -5.98
CA GLU A 96 -2.22 23.22 -5.99
C GLU A 96 -2.63 22.53 -7.31
N THR A 97 -2.01 22.93 -8.42
CA THR A 97 -2.25 22.28 -9.72
C THR A 97 -1.69 20.87 -9.74
N LEU A 98 -0.53 20.65 -9.11
CA LEU A 98 0.05 19.32 -8.97
C LEU A 98 -0.82 18.44 -8.08
N ILE A 99 -1.25 18.92 -6.91
CA ILE A 99 -2.15 18.21 -5.99
C ILE A 99 -3.47 17.83 -6.69
N GLY A 100 -4.08 18.77 -7.40
CA GLY A 100 -5.30 18.50 -8.18
C GLY A 100 -5.11 17.44 -9.27
N ALA A 101 -3.99 17.52 -10.00
CA ALA A 101 -3.63 16.53 -11.03
C ALA A 101 -3.35 15.14 -10.41
N ARG A 102 -2.72 15.09 -9.23
CA ARG A 102 -2.50 13.86 -8.45
C ARG A 102 -3.82 13.22 -8.01
N ALA A 103 -4.79 14.01 -7.56
CA ALA A 103 -6.13 13.50 -7.23
C ALA A 103 -6.80 12.85 -8.46
N LEU A 104 -6.75 13.50 -9.64
CA LEU A 104 -7.25 12.95 -10.91
C LEU A 104 -6.53 11.66 -11.30
N GLN A 105 -5.22 11.59 -11.07
CA GLN A 105 -4.41 10.41 -11.33
C GLN A 105 -4.83 9.25 -10.41
N GLY A 106 -5.13 9.53 -9.13
CA GLY A 106 -5.68 8.56 -8.17
C GLY A 106 -7.04 8.00 -8.60
N VAL A 107 -7.95 8.86 -9.08
CA VAL A 107 -9.25 8.45 -9.65
C VAL A 107 -9.05 7.48 -10.83
N ALA A 108 -8.15 7.80 -11.75
CA ALA A 108 -7.86 6.95 -12.89
C ALA A 108 -7.19 5.63 -12.47
N GLY A 109 -6.27 5.68 -11.51
CA GLY A 109 -5.58 4.52 -10.94
C GLY A 109 -6.54 3.53 -10.28
N ALA A 110 -7.61 4.02 -9.67
CA ALA A 110 -8.65 3.19 -9.03
C ALA A 110 -9.38 2.25 -10.02
N LEU A 111 -9.37 2.56 -11.31
CA LEU A 111 -9.91 1.69 -12.35
C LEU A 111 -8.91 0.60 -12.81
N LEU A 112 -7.61 0.84 -12.63
CA LEU A 112 -6.55 0.01 -13.21
C LEU A 112 -6.27 -1.24 -12.39
N VAL A 113 -6.07 -1.11 -11.07
CA VAL A 113 -5.65 -2.23 -10.22
C VAL A 113 -6.73 -3.31 -10.15
N PRO A 114 -8.00 -3.03 -9.75
CA PRO A 114 -9.04 -4.06 -9.74
C PRO A 114 -9.40 -4.53 -11.14
N GLY A 115 -9.40 -3.63 -12.14
CA GLY A 115 -9.66 -3.97 -13.54
C GLY A 115 -8.67 -4.99 -14.09
N SER A 116 -7.38 -4.86 -13.76
CA SER A 116 -6.35 -5.82 -14.17
C SER A 116 -6.57 -7.21 -13.59
N LEU A 117 -6.91 -7.31 -12.32
CA LEU A 117 -7.21 -8.58 -11.65
C LEU A 117 -8.49 -9.22 -12.19
N ALA A 118 -9.52 -8.42 -12.47
CA ALA A 118 -10.77 -8.88 -13.07
C ALA A 118 -10.56 -9.43 -14.50
N ILE A 119 -9.72 -8.78 -15.32
CA ILE A 119 -9.31 -9.27 -16.65
C ILE A 119 -8.54 -10.59 -16.52
N LEU A 120 -7.60 -10.71 -15.58
CA LEU A 120 -6.89 -11.97 -15.33
C LEU A 120 -7.85 -13.08 -14.91
N ALA A 121 -8.79 -12.78 -14.01
CA ALA A 121 -9.77 -13.73 -13.51
C ALA A 121 -10.70 -14.26 -14.60
N SER A 122 -11.04 -13.44 -15.61
CA SER A 122 -11.88 -13.84 -16.74
C SER A 122 -11.11 -14.54 -17.87
N THR A 123 -9.78 -14.34 -17.95
CA THR A 123 -8.94 -14.89 -19.02
C THR A 123 -8.34 -16.27 -18.66
N PHE A 124 -8.13 -16.52 -17.37
CA PHE A 124 -7.46 -17.73 -16.87
C PHE A 124 -8.35 -18.49 -15.90
N GLU A 125 -8.26 -19.83 -15.94
CA GLU A 125 -9.01 -20.75 -15.08
C GLU A 125 -8.06 -21.68 -14.32
N GLY A 126 -8.52 -22.21 -13.19
CA GLY A 126 -7.82 -23.23 -12.40
C GLY A 126 -6.39 -22.83 -12.03
N GLU A 127 -5.46 -23.75 -12.19
CA GLU A 127 -4.03 -23.55 -11.86
C GLU A 127 -3.37 -22.43 -12.68
N ALA A 128 -3.81 -22.21 -13.93
CA ALA A 128 -3.28 -21.16 -14.78
C ALA A 128 -3.62 -19.77 -14.25
N ARG A 129 -4.80 -19.60 -13.63
CA ARG A 129 -5.23 -18.36 -12.96
C ARG A 129 -4.33 -18.05 -11.75
N GLY A 130 -4.09 -19.04 -10.89
CA GLY A 130 -3.18 -18.89 -9.75
C GLY A 130 -1.77 -18.46 -10.17
N ARG A 131 -1.25 -19.07 -11.25
CA ARG A 131 0.07 -18.72 -11.82
C ARG A 131 0.09 -17.29 -12.41
N ALA A 132 -0.97 -16.89 -13.11
CA ALA A 132 -1.08 -15.54 -13.69
C ALA A 132 -1.15 -14.45 -12.61
N VAL A 133 -1.97 -14.64 -11.57
CA VAL A 133 -2.06 -13.73 -10.43
C VAL A 133 -0.74 -13.68 -9.65
N GLY A 134 -0.08 -14.82 -9.46
CA GLY A 134 1.24 -14.89 -8.83
C GLY A 134 2.30 -14.09 -9.60
N LEU A 135 2.34 -14.18 -10.92
CA LEU A 135 3.23 -13.38 -11.76
C LEU A 135 2.89 -11.89 -11.68
N TRP A 136 1.61 -11.53 -11.72
CA TRP A 136 1.16 -10.15 -11.57
C TRP A 136 1.62 -9.55 -10.24
N THR A 137 1.46 -10.28 -9.14
CA THR A 137 1.91 -9.86 -7.80
C THR A 137 3.44 -9.71 -7.73
N ALA A 138 4.19 -10.64 -8.36
CA ALA A 138 5.64 -10.56 -8.41
C ALA A 138 6.13 -9.31 -9.14
N TRP A 139 5.52 -8.97 -10.28
CA TRP A 139 5.86 -7.75 -11.02
C TRP A 139 5.46 -6.47 -10.29
N ALA A 140 4.35 -6.47 -9.54
CA ALA A 140 4.01 -5.36 -8.64
C ALA A 140 5.11 -5.12 -7.59
N GLY A 141 5.66 -6.20 -7.01
CA GLY A 141 6.81 -6.11 -6.11
C GLY A 141 8.08 -5.58 -6.79
N ILE A 142 8.36 -6.00 -8.04
CA ILE A 142 9.50 -5.48 -8.81
C ILE A 142 9.34 -3.97 -9.08
N SER A 143 8.15 -3.49 -9.39
CA SER A 143 7.90 -2.06 -9.61
C SER A 143 8.17 -1.24 -8.35
N THR A 144 7.78 -1.75 -7.19
CA THR A 144 8.10 -1.12 -5.90
C THR A 144 9.62 -1.09 -5.63
N LEU A 145 10.37 -2.09 -6.13
CA LEU A 145 11.83 -2.14 -6.02
C LEU A 145 12.53 -1.13 -6.94
N VAL A 146 12.10 -1.10 -8.21
CA VAL A 146 12.74 -0.28 -9.25
C VAL A 146 12.33 1.19 -9.12
N GLY A 147 11.14 1.45 -8.58
CA GLY A 147 10.56 2.78 -8.45
C GLY A 147 11.51 3.80 -7.80
N PRO A 148 11.93 3.61 -6.55
CA PRO A 148 12.76 4.61 -5.87
C PRO A 148 14.10 4.87 -6.57
N ALA A 149 14.84 3.83 -6.96
CA ALA A 149 16.14 4.00 -7.64
C ALA A 149 15.98 4.56 -9.05
N GLY A 150 15.02 4.03 -9.84
CA GLY A 150 14.74 4.52 -11.19
C GLY A 150 14.16 5.93 -11.18
N GLY A 151 13.30 6.22 -10.21
CA GLY A 151 12.74 7.56 -9.99
C GLY A 151 13.83 8.57 -9.61
N GLY A 152 14.71 8.21 -8.67
CA GLY A 152 15.83 9.05 -8.28
C GLY A 152 16.73 9.42 -9.47
N LEU A 153 17.01 8.46 -10.38
CA LEU A 153 17.76 8.75 -11.60
C LEU A 153 17.02 9.73 -12.52
N LEU A 154 15.70 9.64 -12.65
CA LEU A 154 14.91 10.57 -13.46
C LEU A 154 14.88 11.96 -12.84
N VAL A 155 14.78 12.05 -11.52
CA VAL A 155 14.76 13.31 -10.76
C VAL A 155 16.07 14.11 -10.92
N GLU A 156 17.22 13.44 -11.07
CA GLU A 156 18.51 14.12 -11.33
C GLU A 156 18.54 14.93 -12.64
N PHE A 157 17.66 14.60 -13.61
CA PHE A 157 17.49 15.39 -14.82
C PHE A 157 16.43 16.49 -14.67
N ASP A 158 15.22 16.09 -14.27
CA ASP A 158 14.06 16.95 -13.95
C ASP A 158 13.00 16.06 -13.30
N TRP A 159 12.45 16.48 -12.16
CA TRP A 159 11.40 15.72 -11.45
C TRP A 159 10.17 15.44 -12.32
N ARG A 160 9.88 16.26 -13.33
CA ARG A 160 8.74 16.08 -14.25
C ARG A 160 8.84 14.80 -15.07
N TRP A 161 10.05 14.24 -15.25
CA TRP A 161 10.25 12.98 -15.96
C TRP A 161 9.62 11.77 -15.27
N ILE A 162 9.41 11.82 -13.95
CA ILE A 162 8.70 10.75 -13.22
C ILE A 162 7.25 10.59 -13.72
N PHE A 163 6.63 11.65 -14.23
CA PHE A 163 5.30 11.61 -14.82
C PHE A 163 5.33 11.33 -16.32
N TRP A 164 6.31 11.90 -17.05
CA TRP A 164 6.46 11.64 -18.49
C TRP A 164 6.74 10.17 -18.81
N ILE A 165 7.45 9.43 -17.97
CA ILE A 165 7.76 8.00 -18.15
C ILE A 165 6.48 7.13 -18.20
N ASN A 166 5.39 7.56 -17.58
CA ASN A 166 4.11 6.86 -17.62
C ASN A 166 3.53 6.79 -19.03
N LEU A 167 3.73 7.80 -19.87
CA LEU A 167 3.11 7.89 -21.19
C LEU A 167 3.52 6.77 -22.15
N PRO A 168 4.81 6.49 -22.40
CA PRO A 168 5.21 5.38 -23.25
C PRO A 168 4.76 4.02 -22.70
N LEU A 169 4.79 3.82 -21.37
CA LEU A 169 4.32 2.60 -20.72
C LEU A 169 2.81 2.41 -20.96
N ILE A 170 2.02 3.48 -20.78
CA ILE A 170 0.58 3.46 -21.02
C ILE A 170 0.26 3.24 -22.49
N ALA A 171 0.96 3.89 -23.40
CA ALA A 171 0.74 3.70 -24.86
C ALA A 171 0.94 2.23 -25.27
N VAL A 172 2.02 1.60 -24.81
CA VAL A 172 2.27 0.17 -25.02
C VAL A 172 1.18 -0.69 -24.39
N THR A 173 0.76 -0.36 -23.17
CA THR A 173 -0.28 -1.08 -22.44
C THR A 173 -1.63 -1.00 -23.17
N ILE A 174 -2.04 0.18 -23.66
CA ILE A 174 -3.26 0.34 -24.44
C ILE A 174 -3.19 -0.49 -25.73
N TRP A 175 -2.06 -0.42 -26.43
CA TRP A 175 -1.87 -1.19 -27.67
C TRP A 175 -1.99 -2.70 -27.43
N LEU A 176 -1.36 -3.24 -26.37
CA LEU A 176 -1.47 -4.64 -25.97
C LEU A 176 -2.91 -5.01 -25.59
N THR A 177 -3.55 -4.16 -24.77
CA THR A 177 -4.93 -4.36 -24.29
C THR A 177 -5.90 -4.45 -25.47
N MET A 178 -5.81 -3.54 -26.42
CA MET A 178 -6.69 -3.52 -27.60
C MET A 178 -6.47 -4.74 -28.52
N ARG A 179 -5.28 -5.35 -28.51
CA ARG A 179 -4.96 -6.52 -29.34
C ARG A 179 -5.24 -7.86 -28.67
N ALA A 180 -5.13 -7.96 -27.37
CA ALA A 180 -5.09 -9.23 -26.68
C ALA A 180 -6.22 -9.45 -25.67
N VAL A 181 -6.79 -8.38 -25.10
CA VAL A 181 -7.83 -8.48 -24.08
C VAL A 181 -9.20 -8.51 -24.76
N ASP A 182 -9.98 -9.56 -24.48
CA ASP A 182 -11.38 -9.60 -24.89
C ASP A 182 -12.23 -8.76 -23.94
N GLU A 183 -13.34 -8.22 -24.45
CA GLU A 183 -14.31 -7.57 -23.59
C GLU A 183 -15.02 -8.61 -22.75
N SER A 184 -15.16 -8.35 -21.46
CA SER A 184 -15.89 -9.18 -20.52
C SER A 184 -16.62 -8.32 -19.50
N SER A 185 -17.80 -8.74 -19.11
CA SER A 185 -18.62 -8.14 -18.06
C SER A 185 -19.24 -9.26 -17.24
N ASP A 186 -19.72 -8.98 -16.05
CA ASP A 186 -20.46 -9.92 -15.24
C ASP A 186 -21.96 -9.73 -15.46
N PRO A 187 -22.68 -10.71 -16.04
CA PRO A 187 -24.13 -10.60 -16.26
C PRO A 187 -24.94 -10.55 -14.95
N GLU A 188 -24.36 -11.06 -13.86
CA GLU A 188 -25.00 -11.09 -12.52
C GLU A 188 -24.57 -9.92 -11.65
N ALA A 189 -23.77 -8.98 -12.18
CA ALA A 189 -23.35 -7.79 -11.43
C ALA A 189 -24.55 -7.01 -10.91
N VAL A 190 -24.55 -6.72 -9.62
CA VAL A 190 -25.64 -5.98 -8.98
C VAL A 190 -25.70 -4.57 -9.57
N HIS A 191 -26.82 -4.24 -10.21
CA HIS A 191 -27.05 -2.92 -10.80
C HIS A 191 -27.33 -1.91 -9.67
N GLY A 192 -26.29 -1.20 -9.25
CA GLY A 192 -26.41 -0.11 -8.29
C GLY A 192 -25.05 0.26 -7.69
N ILE A 193 -24.55 1.41 -8.08
CA ILE A 193 -23.37 2.00 -7.45
C ILE A 193 -23.83 2.73 -6.21
N ASP A 194 -23.32 2.35 -5.04
CA ASP A 194 -23.56 3.11 -3.80
C ASP A 194 -22.77 4.41 -3.76
N GLY A 195 -23.20 5.40 -4.57
CA GLY A 195 -22.56 6.71 -4.63
C GLY A 195 -22.52 7.43 -3.28
N VAL A 196 -23.50 7.18 -2.42
CA VAL A 196 -23.51 7.79 -1.07
C VAL A 196 -22.49 7.10 -0.15
N GLY A 197 -22.39 5.77 -0.18
CA GLY A 197 -21.36 5.04 0.56
C GLY A 197 -19.95 5.46 0.14
N ILE A 198 -19.71 5.62 -1.16
CA ILE A 198 -18.45 6.12 -1.72
C ILE A 198 -18.13 7.53 -1.20
N ALA A 199 -19.09 8.45 -1.30
CA ALA A 199 -18.88 9.82 -0.84
C ALA A 199 -18.60 9.87 0.68
N LEU A 200 -19.34 9.08 1.46
CA LEU A 200 -19.15 8.99 2.91
C LEU A 200 -17.78 8.39 3.29
N SER A 201 -17.33 7.34 2.60
CA SER A 201 -15.99 6.76 2.83
C SER A 201 -14.88 7.73 2.44
N ALA A 202 -15.00 8.39 1.29
CA ALA A 202 -14.02 9.36 0.81
C ALA A 202 -13.90 10.56 1.77
N LEU A 203 -15.03 11.18 2.16
CA LEU A 203 -15.07 12.29 3.11
C LEU A 203 -14.63 11.84 4.50
N GLY A 204 -14.99 10.61 4.88
CA GLY A 204 -14.61 10.01 6.16
C GLY A 204 -13.12 9.82 6.32
N LEU A 205 -12.39 9.56 5.23
CA LEU A 205 -10.94 9.46 5.21
C LEU A 205 -10.27 10.82 4.98
N ALA A 206 -10.77 11.61 4.04
CA ALA A 206 -10.17 12.88 3.69
C ALA A 206 -10.21 13.89 4.83
N GLY A 207 -11.29 13.91 5.61
CA GLY A 207 -11.45 14.88 6.71
C GLY A 207 -10.36 14.78 7.79
N PRO A 208 -10.13 13.61 8.41
CA PRO A 208 -9.05 13.42 9.37
C PRO A 208 -7.65 13.65 8.78
N VAL A 209 -7.40 13.23 7.53
CA VAL A 209 -6.12 13.43 6.85
C VAL A 209 -5.87 14.93 6.64
N PHE A 210 -6.86 15.66 6.12
CA PHE A 210 -6.80 17.12 5.97
C PHE A 210 -6.46 17.79 7.31
N ALA A 211 -7.20 17.45 8.36
CA ALA A 211 -7.00 18.03 9.67
C ALA A 211 -5.59 17.77 10.24
N LEU A 212 -5.03 16.60 10.00
CA LEU A 212 -3.68 16.23 10.48
C LEU A 212 -2.57 16.94 9.69
N ILE A 213 -2.75 17.13 8.39
CA ILE A 213 -1.76 17.81 7.53
C ILE A 213 -1.76 19.32 7.82
N GLU A 214 -2.93 19.93 7.97
CA GLU A 214 -3.06 21.37 8.20
C GLU A 214 -2.87 21.79 9.67
N GLN A 215 -2.95 20.83 10.60
CA GLN A 215 -2.84 21.12 12.03
C GLN A 215 -1.54 21.83 12.44
N PRO A 216 -0.36 21.50 11.92
CA PRO A 216 0.88 22.20 12.27
C PRO A 216 0.89 23.68 11.85
N LEU A 217 0.20 24.02 10.75
CA LEU A 217 0.13 25.39 10.22
C LEU A 217 -0.96 26.23 10.91
N GLU A 218 -2.14 25.63 11.09
CA GLU A 218 -3.34 26.32 11.54
C GLU A 218 -3.58 26.20 13.06
N GLY A 219 -3.02 25.18 13.69
CA GLY A 219 -3.23 24.85 15.10
C GLY A 219 -4.57 24.18 15.42
N PHE A 220 -4.65 23.49 16.55
CA PHE A 220 -5.88 22.80 16.98
C PHE A 220 -7.06 23.70 17.30
N SER A 221 -6.88 25.03 17.45
CA SER A 221 -7.96 25.98 17.69
C SER A 221 -8.66 26.42 16.41
N SER A 222 -8.08 26.19 15.24
CA SER A 222 -8.63 26.60 13.94
C SER A 222 -9.87 25.79 13.54
N PRO A 223 -10.97 26.45 13.11
CA PRO A 223 -12.11 25.77 12.51
C PRO A 223 -11.75 24.97 11.25
N MET A 224 -10.68 25.37 10.55
CA MET A 224 -10.17 24.64 9.37
C MET A 224 -9.65 23.25 9.73
N VAL A 225 -9.20 23.02 10.95
CA VAL A 225 -8.76 21.72 11.45
C VAL A 225 -9.93 20.94 12.06
N TRP A 226 -10.69 21.56 12.96
CA TRP A 226 -11.81 20.88 13.63
C TRP A 226 -12.97 20.51 12.72
N GLY A 227 -13.31 21.36 11.77
CA GLY A 227 -14.43 21.13 10.86
C GLY A 227 -14.25 19.83 10.06
N PRO A 228 -13.16 19.68 9.27
CA PRO A 228 -12.87 18.46 8.53
C PRO A 228 -12.68 17.23 9.43
N LEU A 229 -12.02 17.36 10.58
CA LEU A 229 -11.82 16.25 11.51
C LEU A 229 -13.17 15.68 11.99
N VAL A 230 -14.02 16.54 12.57
CA VAL A 230 -15.32 16.12 13.10
C VAL A 230 -16.25 15.69 11.96
N GLY A 231 -16.28 16.44 10.87
CA GLY A 231 -17.07 16.08 9.68
C GLY A 231 -16.67 14.73 9.10
N GLY A 232 -15.37 14.48 8.99
CA GLY A 232 -14.84 13.21 8.51
C GLY A 232 -15.19 12.04 9.44
N VAL A 233 -15.01 12.19 10.74
CA VAL A 233 -15.40 11.17 11.72
C VAL A 233 -16.91 10.85 11.64
N ILE A 234 -17.76 11.88 11.50
CA ILE A 234 -19.20 11.71 11.31
C ILE A 234 -19.48 10.97 10.00
N CYS A 235 -18.86 11.38 8.88
CA CYS A 235 -19.02 10.72 7.59
C CYS A 235 -18.59 9.26 7.65
N PHE A 236 -17.47 8.94 8.31
CA PHE A 236 -17.03 7.56 8.50
C PHE A 236 -18.00 6.74 9.36
N GLY A 237 -18.52 7.31 10.44
CA GLY A 237 -19.56 6.67 11.25
C GLY A 237 -20.84 6.40 10.45
N LEU A 238 -21.28 7.37 9.63
CA LEU A 238 -22.42 7.21 8.72
C LEU A 238 -22.14 6.17 7.61
N PHE A 239 -20.92 6.10 7.12
CA PHE A 239 -20.48 5.05 6.18
C PHE A 239 -20.65 3.66 6.80
N ILE A 240 -20.08 3.41 7.99
CA ILE A 240 -20.22 2.13 8.69
C ILE A 240 -21.69 1.80 9.00
N TRP A 241 -22.47 2.79 9.45
CA TRP A 241 -23.90 2.61 9.67
C TRP A 241 -24.64 2.24 8.39
N ARG A 242 -24.32 2.87 7.26
CA ARG A 242 -24.91 2.55 5.95
C ARG A 242 -24.51 1.15 5.49
N GLU A 243 -23.23 0.79 5.56
CA GLU A 243 -22.73 -0.53 5.20
C GLU A 243 -23.39 -1.66 6.00
N SER A 244 -23.70 -1.42 7.28
CA SER A 244 -24.41 -2.40 8.12
C SER A 244 -25.87 -2.66 7.68
N ARG A 245 -26.43 -1.81 6.81
CA ARG A 245 -27.82 -1.88 6.32
C ARG A 245 -27.94 -2.05 4.81
N ALA A 246 -26.83 -1.94 4.08
CA ALA A 246 -26.82 -2.06 2.64
C ALA A 246 -27.13 -3.50 2.20
N ARG A 247 -27.93 -3.65 1.12
CA ARG A 247 -28.20 -4.96 0.50
C ARG A 247 -26.99 -5.52 -0.23
N ALA A 248 -26.14 -4.63 -0.77
CA ALA A 248 -24.88 -4.95 -1.42
C ALA A 248 -23.79 -4.02 -0.84
N PRO A 249 -23.23 -4.35 0.33
CA PRO A 249 -22.27 -3.50 0.99
C PRO A 249 -20.94 -3.46 0.21
N ILE A 250 -20.32 -2.28 0.14
CA ILE A 250 -18.96 -2.10 -0.39
C ILE A 250 -17.96 -2.76 0.57
N LEU A 251 -18.19 -2.62 1.87
CA LEU A 251 -17.43 -3.23 2.96
C LEU A 251 -18.30 -4.24 3.71
N PRO A 252 -18.27 -5.55 3.37
CA PRO A 252 -19.06 -6.56 4.07
C PRO A 252 -18.58 -6.73 5.52
N LEU A 253 -19.28 -6.09 6.45
CA LEU A 253 -18.92 -6.13 7.89
C LEU A 253 -19.01 -7.54 8.48
N GLU A 254 -19.70 -8.47 7.81
CA GLU A 254 -19.77 -9.88 8.23
C GLU A 254 -18.40 -10.58 8.24
N LEU A 255 -17.47 -10.16 7.37
CA LEU A 255 -16.11 -10.70 7.35
C LEU A 255 -15.37 -10.48 8.67
N PHE A 256 -15.67 -9.36 9.36
CA PHE A 256 -15.06 -9.03 10.65
C PHE A 256 -15.60 -9.88 11.82
N ARG A 257 -16.62 -10.73 11.60
CA ARG A 257 -17.02 -11.76 12.57
C ARG A 257 -15.99 -12.89 12.67
N SER A 258 -15.21 -13.13 11.61
CA SER A 258 -14.05 -14.03 11.69
C SER A 258 -12.98 -13.45 12.59
N HIS A 259 -12.61 -14.19 13.64
CA HIS A 259 -11.61 -13.76 14.62
C HIS A 259 -10.26 -13.47 13.96
N ASN A 260 -9.75 -14.40 13.14
CA ASN A 260 -8.47 -14.24 12.46
C ASN A 260 -8.52 -13.10 11.44
N PHE A 261 -9.62 -12.95 10.69
CA PHE A 261 -9.78 -11.84 9.75
C PHE A 261 -9.66 -10.48 10.45
N SER A 262 -10.35 -10.31 11.58
CA SER A 262 -10.30 -9.06 12.36
C SER A 262 -8.91 -8.83 12.97
N ALA A 263 -8.32 -9.85 13.61
CA ALA A 263 -7.00 -9.74 14.22
C ALA A 263 -5.92 -9.38 13.20
N VAL A 264 -5.95 -10.03 12.01
CA VAL A 264 -4.96 -9.77 10.95
C VAL A 264 -5.17 -8.38 10.34
N ASN A 265 -6.41 -7.89 10.14
CA ASN A 265 -6.62 -6.55 9.63
C ASN A 265 -6.19 -5.46 10.63
N ILE A 266 -6.33 -5.67 11.95
CA ILE A 266 -5.78 -4.75 12.95
C ILE A 266 -4.24 -4.78 12.92
N ALA A 267 -3.64 -5.96 12.81
CA ALA A 267 -2.19 -6.07 12.62
C ALA A 267 -1.72 -5.40 11.32
N THR A 268 -2.47 -5.56 10.21
CA THR A 268 -2.23 -4.86 8.94
C THR A 268 -2.24 -3.35 9.12
N LEU A 269 -3.25 -2.82 9.83
CA LEU A 269 -3.33 -1.39 10.12
C LEU A 269 -2.04 -0.88 10.79
N CYS A 270 -1.58 -1.55 11.84
CA CYS A 270 -0.38 -1.14 12.58
C CYS A 270 0.90 -1.28 11.74
N VAL A 271 1.08 -2.42 11.06
CA VAL A 271 2.29 -2.71 10.27
C VAL A 271 2.40 -1.77 9.06
N TYR A 272 1.30 -1.58 8.31
CA TYR A 272 1.32 -0.73 7.12
C TYR A 272 1.30 0.76 7.44
N ALA A 273 0.76 1.16 8.60
CA ALA A 273 0.94 2.51 9.13
C ALA A 273 2.44 2.81 9.37
N ALA A 274 3.12 1.93 10.11
CA ALA A 274 4.55 2.08 10.35
C ALA A 274 5.37 2.05 9.04
N LEU A 275 5.01 1.15 8.11
CA LEU A 275 5.66 1.02 6.81
C LEU A 275 5.54 2.29 5.98
N GLY A 276 4.31 2.82 5.81
CA GLY A 276 4.04 4.01 4.99
C GLY A 276 4.77 5.24 5.54
N GLY A 277 4.64 5.50 6.84
CA GLY A 277 5.33 6.60 7.50
C GLY A 277 6.86 6.46 7.43
N ALA A 278 7.41 5.27 7.71
CA ALA A 278 8.84 5.06 7.67
C ALA A 278 9.44 5.32 6.28
N PHE A 279 8.85 4.78 5.21
CA PHE A 279 9.38 5.01 3.85
C PHE A 279 9.26 6.47 3.41
N PHE A 280 8.20 7.17 3.79
CA PHE A 280 8.04 8.58 3.49
C PHE A 280 9.14 9.41 4.18
N PHE A 281 9.22 9.34 5.51
CA PHE A 281 10.11 10.20 6.27
C PHE A 281 11.58 9.83 6.18
N ILE A 282 11.95 8.55 6.00
CA ILE A 282 13.35 8.18 5.76
C ILE A 282 13.86 8.73 4.43
N THR A 283 13.02 8.74 3.39
CA THR A 283 13.40 9.29 2.09
C THR A 283 13.64 10.79 2.17
N LEU A 284 12.78 11.52 2.89
CA LEU A 284 12.96 12.95 3.15
C LEU A 284 14.22 13.22 3.99
N PHE A 285 14.40 12.51 5.09
CA PHE A 285 15.56 12.67 5.96
C PHE A 285 16.87 12.44 5.23
N LEU A 286 16.99 11.36 4.46
CA LEU A 286 18.21 11.05 3.70
C LEU A 286 18.53 12.14 2.67
N GLN A 287 17.54 12.76 2.06
CA GLN A 287 17.77 13.80 1.05
C GLN A 287 17.98 15.18 1.68
N GLN A 288 17.09 15.57 2.59
CA GLN A 288 17.04 16.95 3.09
C GLN A 288 17.98 17.20 4.29
N VAL A 289 18.17 16.19 5.15
CA VAL A 289 19.04 16.31 6.33
C VAL A 289 20.42 15.70 6.07
N ALA A 290 20.46 14.46 5.56
CA ALA A 290 21.71 13.76 5.32
C ALA A 290 22.38 14.07 3.95
N GLY A 291 21.78 14.94 3.13
CA GLY A 291 22.38 15.44 1.88
C GLY A 291 22.55 14.40 0.76
N TYR A 292 21.80 13.29 0.81
CA TYR A 292 21.83 12.30 -0.26
C TYR A 292 21.14 12.84 -1.51
N THR A 293 21.68 12.49 -2.70
CA THR A 293 20.94 12.75 -3.95
C THR A 293 19.66 11.90 -4.00
N ALA A 294 18.72 12.28 -4.83
CA ALA A 294 17.47 11.53 -5.04
C ALA A 294 17.76 10.06 -5.41
N PHE A 295 18.75 9.83 -6.28
CA PHE A 295 19.20 8.48 -6.64
C PHE A 295 19.79 7.72 -5.45
N GLN A 296 20.64 8.35 -4.66
CA GLN A 296 21.26 7.73 -3.49
C GLN A 296 20.23 7.35 -2.44
N ALA A 297 19.26 8.22 -2.15
CA ALA A 297 18.17 7.94 -1.20
C ALA A 297 17.26 6.80 -1.68
N GLY A 298 16.92 6.79 -2.97
CA GLY A 298 16.16 5.70 -3.58
C GLY A 298 16.93 4.36 -3.57
N ALA A 299 18.20 4.39 -3.93
CA ALA A 299 19.08 3.22 -3.91
C ALA A 299 19.32 2.70 -2.47
N ALA A 300 19.43 3.61 -1.49
CA ALA A 300 19.62 3.27 -0.09
C ALA A 300 18.52 2.36 0.46
N THR A 301 17.26 2.55 0.05
CA THR A 301 16.12 1.74 0.50
C THR A 301 15.97 0.40 -0.24
N THR A 302 16.70 0.18 -1.34
CA THR A 302 16.65 -1.05 -2.16
C THR A 302 16.85 -2.35 -1.37
N PRO A 303 17.75 -2.44 -0.36
CA PRO A 303 17.95 -3.68 0.41
C PRO A 303 16.67 -4.21 1.05
N VAL A 304 15.76 -3.35 1.50
CA VAL A 304 14.46 -3.75 2.07
C VAL A 304 13.66 -4.56 1.05
N THR A 305 13.54 -4.04 -0.16
CA THR A 305 12.73 -4.68 -1.21
C THR A 305 13.38 -5.95 -1.75
N VAL A 306 14.72 -5.97 -1.86
CA VAL A 306 15.47 -7.19 -2.24
C VAL A 306 15.23 -8.31 -1.23
N LEU A 307 15.27 -8.01 0.07
CA LEU A 307 14.98 -8.98 1.12
C LEU A 307 13.52 -9.46 1.06
N MET A 308 12.58 -8.55 0.90
CA MET A 308 11.16 -8.90 0.74
C MET A 308 10.96 -9.83 -0.46
N PHE A 309 11.51 -9.50 -1.62
CA PHE A 309 11.36 -10.30 -2.82
C PHE A 309 11.99 -11.71 -2.69
N THR A 310 13.17 -11.80 -2.10
CA THR A 310 13.92 -13.07 -2.00
C THR A 310 13.46 -13.98 -0.88
N LEU A 311 12.97 -13.41 0.24
CA LEU A 311 12.68 -14.16 1.47
C LEU A 311 11.19 -14.35 1.75
N SER A 312 10.27 -13.49 1.25
CA SER A 312 8.84 -13.59 1.55
C SER A 312 8.25 -14.95 1.19
N GLY A 313 8.62 -15.53 0.04
CA GLY A 313 8.16 -16.86 -0.34
C GLY A 313 8.61 -17.97 0.61
N ARG A 314 9.85 -17.86 1.16
CA ARG A 314 10.37 -18.82 2.15
C ARG A 314 9.65 -18.70 3.48
N PHE A 315 9.39 -17.48 3.94
CA PHE A 315 8.65 -17.25 5.17
C PHE A 315 7.16 -17.58 5.03
N GLY A 316 6.56 -17.39 3.87
CA GLY A 316 5.23 -17.90 3.55
C GLY A 316 5.16 -19.42 3.67
N ALA A 317 6.13 -20.14 3.06
CA ALA A 317 6.23 -21.60 3.20
C ALA A 317 6.55 -22.06 4.63
N LEU A 318 7.29 -21.27 5.41
CA LEU A 318 7.53 -21.56 6.82
C LEU A 318 6.23 -21.39 7.61
N ALA A 319 5.47 -20.32 7.38
CA ALA A 319 4.21 -20.06 8.05
C ALA A 319 3.18 -21.17 7.82
N SER A 320 3.14 -21.77 6.61
CA SER A 320 2.27 -22.92 6.34
C SER A 320 2.63 -24.18 7.15
N ARG A 321 3.87 -24.29 7.67
CA ARG A 321 4.34 -25.42 8.48
C ARG A 321 4.17 -25.20 9.99
N ILE A 322 4.53 -24.00 10.47
CA ILE A 322 4.55 -23.70 11.93
C ILE A 322 3.35 -22.86 12.38
N GLY A 323 2.47 -22.49 11.44
CA GLY A 323 1.36 -21.57 11.61
C GLY A 323 1.77 -20.10 11.43
N PRO A 324 0.83 -19.23 11.06
CA PRO A 324 1.09 -17.82 10.76
C PRO A 324 1.40 -16.96 12.00
N ARG A 325 0.95 -17.36 13.18
CA ARG A 325 1.06 -16.61 14.44
C ARG A 325 2.50 -16.19 14.76
N ILE A 326 3.46 -17.12 14.64
CA ILE A 326 4.86 -16.87 15.00
C ILE A 326 5.55 -15.95 14.00
N PRO A 327 5.52 -16.19 12.66
CA PRO A 327 6.14 -15.27 11.69
C PRO A 327 5.52 -13.87 11.73
N MET A 328 4.19 -13.76 11.80
CA MET A 328 3.48 -12.48 11.89
C MET A 328 3.70 -11.75 13.21
N GLY A 329 4.13 -12.45 14.26
CA GLY A 329 4.48 -11.82 15.54
C GLY A 329 5.93 -11.38 15.61
N ILE A 330 6.87 -12.28 15.28
CA ILE A 330 8.30 -12.00 15.37
C ILE A 330 8.76 -11.06 14.24
N GLY A 331 8.20 -11.18 13.03
CA GLY A 331 8.56 -10.35 11.90
C GLY A 331 8.44 -8.85 12.20
N PRO A 332 7.28 -8.34 12.64
CA PRO A 332 7.13 -6.93 12.97
C PRO A 332 8.02 -6.49 14.15
N LEU A 333 8.34 -7.36 15.10
CA LEU A 333 9.27 -7.03 16.20
C LEU A 333 10.70 -6.84 15.68
N ILE A 334 11.13 -7.65 14.72
CA ILE A 334 12.42 -7.46 14.04
C ILE A 334 12.41 -6.17 13.22
N ALA A 335 11.32 -5.90 12.48
CA ALA A 335 11.17 -4.65 11.74
C ALA A 335 11.17 -3.43 12.67
N ALA A 336 10.51 -3.50 13.82
CA ALA A 336 10.54 -2.46 14.84
C ALA A 336 11.95 -2.19 15.36
N ALA A 337 12.77 -3.24 15.56
CA ALA A 337 14.18 -3.07 15.92
C ALA A 337 14.96 -2.33 14.82
N GLY A 338 14.66 -2.58 13.53
CA GLY A 338 15.21 -1.81 12.41
C GLY A 338 14.84 -0.32 12.49
N LEU A 339 13.56 0.00 12.77
CA LEU A 339 13.11 1.38 12.94
C LEU A 339 13.75 2.06 14.18
N LEU A 340 13.97 1.33 15.25
CA LEU A 340 14.70 1.83 16.43
C LEU A 340 16.17 2.14 16.13
N LEU A 341 16.80 1.43 15.21
CA LEU A 341 18.13 1.79 14.74
C LEU A 341 18.08 3.06 13.87
N LEU A 342 17.09 3.18 12.98
CA LEU A 342 16.89 4.40 12.19
C LEU A 342 16.60 5.62 13.07
N ALA A 343 15.94 5.43 14.24
CA ALA A 343 15.72 6.48 15.23
C ALA A 343 17.01 6.95 15.93
N ARG A 344 18.19 6.57 15.46
CA ARG A 344 19.51 7.01 15.97
C ARG A 344 20.37 7.63 14.89
N LEU A 345 19.83 7.82 13.68
CA LEU A 345 20.58 8.43 12.60
C LEU A 345 20.88 9.89 12.93
N SER A 346 22.14 10.30 12.67
CA SER A 346 22.57 11.68 12.69
C SER A 346 22.48 12.32 11.31
N ALA A 347 22.70 13.63 11.21
CA ALA A 347 22.71 14.35 9.94
C ALA A 347 23.79 13.86 8.96
N ASP A 348 24.90 13.31 9.45
CA ASP A 348 25.98 12.72 8.61
C ASP A 348 26.09 11.19 8.87
N PRO A 349 25.14 10.37 8.39
CA PRO A 349 25.13 8.94 8.67
C PRO A 349 26.05 8.18 7.74
N ASN A 350 26.82 7.24 8.28
CA ASN A 350 27.54 6.28 7.44
C ASN A 350 26.57 5.21 6.93
N TYR A 351 26.41 5.12 5.60
CA TYR A 351 25.46 4.19 5.01
C TYR A 351 25.67 2.73 5.45
N LEU A 352 26.91 2.25 5.47
CA LEU A 352 27.22 0.83 5.75
C LEU A 352 27.06 0.46 7.23
N VAL A 353 27.23 1.41 8.14
CA VAL A 353 27.22 1.15 9.58
C VAL A 353 25.88 1.54 10.21
N ASP A 354 25.29 2.67 9.78
CA ASP A 354 24.12 3.25 10.44
C ASP A 354 22.82 2.93 9.67
N VAL A 355 22.82 3.11 8.34
CA VAL A 355 21.60 3.00 7.52
C VAL A 355 21.35 1.55 7.08
N LEU A 356 22.33 0.89 6.48
CA LEU A 356 22.17 -0.44 5.90
C LEU A 356 21.75 -1.52 6.92
N PRO A 357 22.36 -1.64 8.11
CA PRO A 357 21.94 -2.65 9.08
C PRO A 357 20.50 -2.44 9.57
N ALA A 358 20.08 -1.19 9.73
CA ALA A 358 18.73 -0.84 10.13
C ALA A 358 17.71 -1.26 9.05
N LEU A 359 17.99 -0.94 7.78
CA LEU A 359 17.16 -1.33 6.64
C LEU A 359 17.13 -2.84 6.40
N VAL A 360 18.24 -3.54 6.64
CA VAL A 360 18.31 -5.01 6.56
C VAL A 360 17.40 -5.64 7.62
N LEU A 361 17.44 -5.18 8.87
CA LEU A 361 16.52 -5.66 9.92
C LEU A 361 15.08 -5.34 9.58
N PHE A 362 14.81 -4.13 9.12
CA PHE A 362 13.47 -3.71 8.71
C PHE A 362 12.93 -4.59 7.58
N GLY A 363 13.70 -4.80 6.51
CA GLY A 363 13.34 -5.64 5.38
C GLY A 363 13.20 -7.12 5.72
N LEU A 364 14.05 -7.65 6.62
CA LEU A 364 13.94 -9.02 7.11
C LEU A 364 12.62 -9.22 7.88
N GLY A 365 12.29 -8.31 8.78
CA GLY A 365 11.05 -8.34 9.54
C GLY A 365 9.81 -8.27 8.64
N LEU A 366 9.80 -7.37 7.64
CA LEU A 366 8.74 -7.28 6.65
C LEU A 366 8.60 -8.55 5.81
N SER A 367 9.71 -9.17 5.41
CA SER A 367 9.72 -10.44 4.67
C SER A 367 9.03 -11.56 5.44
N MET A 368 9.19 -11.58 6.78
CA MET A 368 8.54 -12.56 7.66
C MET A 368 7.05 -12.25 7.86
N THR A 369 6.62 -11.01 7.65
CA THR A 369 5.28 -10.54 8.00
C THR A 369 4.31 -10.59 6.82
N VAL A 370 4.70 -9.99 5.68
CA VAL A 370 3.75 -9.65 4.61
C VAL A 370 3.14 -10.89 3.96
N ALA A 371 3.92 -11.92 3.64
CA ALA A 371 3.39 -13.12 2.99
C ALA A 371 2.46 -13.92 3.92
N PRO A 372 2.85 -14.25 5.17
CA PRO A 372 1.93 -14.91 6.12
C PRO A 372 0.68 -14.10 6.42
N LEU A 373 0.78 -12.77 6.51
CA LEU A 373 -0.35 -11.88 6.75
C LEU A 373 -1.39 -12.01 5.62
N THR A 374 -0.94 -11.90 4.37
CA THR A 374 -1.83 -11.99 3.21
C THR A 374 -2.49 -13.37 3.11
N THR A 375 -1.74 -14.46 3.29
CA THR A 375 -2.32 -15.81 3.27
C THR A 375 -3.33 -16.02 4.38
N THR A 376 -3.04 -15.55 5.60
CA THR A 376 -3.96 -15.69 6.74
C THR A 376 -5.27 -14.93 6.53
N VAL A 377 -5.24 -13.76 5.89
CA VAL A 377 -6.47 -13.04 5.50
C VAL A 377 -7.34 -13.90 4.58
N LEU A 378 -6.72 -14.50 3.55
CA LEU A 378 -7.44 -15.31 2.57
C LEU A 378 -7.98 -16.61 3.19
N ASP A 379 -7.20 -17.25 4.05
CA ASP A 379 -7.55 -18.50 4.74
C ASP A 379 -8.61 -18.28 5.85
N SER A 380 -8.85 -17.03 6.25
CA SER A 380 -9.79 -16.68 7.34
C SER A 380 -11.25 -16.57 6.89
N VAL A 381 -11.51 -16.71 5.60
CA VAL A 381 -12.83 -16.54 5.00
C VAL A 381 -13.18 -17.71 4.05
N GLU A 382 -14.46 -17.89 3.78
CA GLU A 382 -14.92 -18.89 2.80
C GLU A 382 -14.42 -18.55 1.37
N GLU A 383 -14.18 -19.55 0.53
CA GLU A 383 -13.67 -19.38 -0.85
C GLU A 383 -14.40 -18.34 -1.68
N ARG A 384 -15.75 -18.26 -1.53
CA ARG A 384 -16.59 -17.27 -2.22
C ARG A 384 -16.27 -15.80 -1.83
N HIS A 385 -15.68 -15.57 -0.66
CA HIS A 385 -15.38 -14.23 -0.13
C HIS A 385 -13.90 -13.85 -0.22
N VAL A 386 -13.03 -14.71 -0.71
CA VAL A 386 -11.57 -14.50 -0.80
C VAL A 386 -11.21 -13.22 -1.55
N GLY A 387 -11.88 -12.94 -2.67
CA GLY A 387 -11.64 -11.71 -3.45
C GLY A 387 -11.98 -10.43 -2.66
N VAL A 388 -13.12 -10.44 -1.97
CA VAL A 388 -13.57 -9.31 -1.16
C VAL A 388 -12.66 -9.12 0.06
N ALA A 389 -12.27 -10.22 0.73
CA ALA A 389 -11.36 -10.19 1.88
C ALA A 389 -9.99 -9.61 1.51
N SER A 390 -9.45 -9.99 0.35
CA SER A 390 -8.23 -9.40 -0.20
C SER A 390 -8.39 -7.91 -0.47
N GLY A 391 -9.52 -7.51 -1.06
CA GLY A 391 -9.84 -6.10 -1.32
C GLY A 391 -9.90 -5.27 -0.04
N VAL A 392 -10.58 -5.78 0.99
CA VAL A 392 -10.67 -5.12 2.31
C VAL A 392 -9.30 -4.97 2.95
N ASN A 393 -8.49 -6.03 2.97
CA ASN A 393 -7.15 -5.98 3.55
C ASN A 393 -6.23 -4.99 2.81
N ASN A 394 -6.29 -4.94 1.48
CA ASN A 394 -5.57 -3.93 0.70
C ASN A 394 -6.05 -2.51 1.00
N ALA A 395 -7.36 -2.30 1.17
CA ALA A 395 -7.90 -1.00 1.55
C ALA A 395 -7.41 -0.59 2.94
N VAL A 396 -7.45 -1.50 3.93
CA VAL A 396 -6.92 -1.26 5.28
C VAL A 396 -5.43 -0.89 5.24
N ALA A 397 -4.62 -1.62 4.46
CA ALA A 397 -3.19 -1.35 4.34
C ALA A 397 -2.91 0.06 3.75
N ARG A 398 -3.66 0.46 2.73
CA ARG A 398 -3.51 1.79 2.10
C ARG A 398 -3.99 2.92 3.00
N VAL A 399 -5.18 2.76 3.62
CA VAL A 399 -5.71 3.71 4.62
C VAL A 399 -4.72 3.89 5.77
N ALA A 400 -4.11 2.80 6.25
CA ALA A 400 -3.09 2.84 7.30
C ALA A 400 -1.90 3.72 6.92
N GLY A 401 -1.38 3.57 5.69
CA GLY A 401 -0.27 4.38 5.18
C GLY A 401 -0.60 5.87 5.11
N VAL A 402 -1.76 6.19 4.53
CA VAL A 402 -2.29 7.57 4.42
C VAL A 402 -2.41 8.23 5.80
N LEU A 403 -3.13 7.60 6.73
CA LEU A 403 -3.29 8.14 8.08
C LEU A 403 -1.95 8.28 8.82
N ALA A 404 -1.01 7.37 8.59
CA ALA A 404 0.29 7.41 9.24
C ALA A 404 1.17 8.55 8.73
N ILE A 405 1.21 8.81 7.42
CA ILE A 405 1.98 9.92 6.85
C ILE A 405 1.47 11.25 7.42
N ALA A 406 0.16 11.46 7.42
CA ALA A 406 -0.45 12.66 7.97
C ALA A 406 -0.21 12.80 9.50
N ALA A 407 -0.46 11.74 10.27
CA ALA A 407 -0.32 11.77 11.73
C ALA A 407 1.14 11.93 12.18
N LEU A 408 2.08 11.19 11.56
CA LEU A 408 3.49 11.33 11.88
C LEU A 408 4.04 12.67 11.43
N GLY A 409 3.57 13.22 10.30
CA GLY A 409 3.93 14.56 9.85
C GLY A 409 3.56 15.63 10.87
N ALA A 410 2.31 15.60 11.38
CA ALA A 410 1.88 16.52 12.44
C ALA A 410 2.74 16.41 13.72
N VAL A 411 3.10 15.17 14.10
CA VAL A 411 3.97 14.95 15.28
C VAL A 411 5.40 15.42 15.02
N ILE A 412 5.95 15.15 13.83
CA ILE A 412 7.30 15.58 13.43
C ILE A 412 7.38 17.11 13.41
N SER A 413 6.40 17.80 12.81
CA SER A 413 6.32 19.27 12.82
C SER A 413 6.25 19.82 14.23
N ALA A 414 5.36 19.31 15.08
CA ALA A 414 5.22 19.76 16.46
C ALA A 414 6.50 19.54 17.28
N GLN A 415 7.18 18.40 17.10
CA GLN A 415 8.43 18.11 17.78
C GLN A 415 9.56 19.02 17.27
N PHE A 416 9.60 19.27 15.96
CA PHE A 416 10.58 20.18 15.36
C PHE A 416 10.45 21.59 15.93
N SER A 417 9.26 22.21 15.88
CA SER A 417 9.01 23.54 16.42
C SER A 417 9.36 23.62 17.92
N SER A 418 8.94 22.62 18.70
CA SER A 418 9.27 22.56 20.13
C SER A 418 10.77 22.43 20.40
N ALA A 419 11.50 21.68 19.59
CA ALA A 419 12.94 21.51 19.72
C ALA A 419 13.68 22.77 19.27
N LEU A 420 13.23 23.40 18.19
CA LEU A 420 13.79 24.64 17.67
C LEU A 420 13.64 25.78 18.66
N ASP A 421 12.45 25.96 19.27
CA ASP A 421 12.21 26.94 20.32
C ASP A 421 13.17 26.82 21.50
N GLN A 422 13.57 25.59 21.85
CA GLN A 422 14.48 25.34 22.98
C GLN A 422 15.95 25.51 22.61
N LYS A 423 16.34 25.21 21.35
CA LYS A 423 17.73 25.18 20.90
C LYS A 423 18.15 26.44 20.15
N ALA A 424 17.17 27.15 19.54
CA ALA A 424 17.49 28.35 18.77
C ALA A 424 18.21 29.40 19.64
N PRO A 425 19.33 29.94 19.16
CA PRO A 425 20.02 30.99 19.86
C PRO A 425 19.12 32.24 19.95
N PRO A 426 19.32 33.13 20.93
CA PRO A 426 18.57 34.37 21.03
C PRO A 426 18.94 35.35 19.91
N VAL A 427 18.51 35.04 18.70
CA VAL A 427 18.82 35.80 17.48
C VAL A 427 17.87 36.98 17.37
N ARG A 428 18.37 38.13 16.95
CA ARG A 428 17.57 39.37 16.83
C ARG A 428 17.58 39.85 15.38
N GLY A 429 16.39 40.10 14.85
CA GLY A 429 16.22 40.72 13.55
C GLY A 429 15.19 40.02 12.67
N PRO A 430 14.66 40.71 11.65
CA PRO A 430 13.62 40.14 10.78
C PRO A 430 14.11 38.98 9.94
N ALA A 431 15.40 38.95 9.53
CA ALA A 431 15.97 37.89 8.76
C ALA A 431 16.05 36.56 9.54
N ALA A 432 16.37 36.62 10.84
CA ALA A 432 16.39 35.43 11.68
C ALA A 432 14.98 34.92 11.99
N ALA A 433 14.03 35.82 12.18
CA ALA A 433 12.63 35.42 12.38
C ALA A 433 12.05 34.76 11.15
N SER A 434 12.28 35.30 9.95
CA SER A 434 11.83 34.66 8.72
C SER A 434 12.56 33.33 8.42
N ALA A 435 13.82 33.16 8.83
CA ALA A 435 14.53 31.89 8.70
C ALA A 435 13.95 30.81 9.64
N ILE A 436 13.54 31.17 10.85
CA ILE A 436 12.86 30.27 11.80
C ILE A 436 11.49 29.87 11.24
N GLU A 437 10.69 30.83 10.77
CA GLU A 437 9.37 30.58 10.17
C GLU A 437 9.48 29.65 8.96
N ALA A 438 10.44 29.89 8.05
CA ALA A 438 10.69 29.01 6.93
C ALA A 438 11.15 27.60 7.35
N ALA A 439 11.95 27.48 8.42
CA ALA A 439 12.34 26.18 8.94
C ALA A 439 11.18 25.43 9.59
N GLU A 440 10.23 26.13 10.22
CA GLU A 440 9.01 25.52 10.81
C GLU A 440 8.05 25.00 9.73
N GLU A 441 7.99 25.63 8.56
CA GLU A 441 7.25 25.13 7.39
C GLU A 441 7.91 23.89 6.77
N GLN A 442 9.22 23.70 7.00
CA GLN A 442 10.02 22.61 6.43
C GLN A 442 10.82 21.85 7.50
N PRO A 443 10.18 21.11 8.41
CA PRO A 443 10.82 20.53 9.62
C PRO A 443 11.96 19.55 9.38
N LEU A 444 12.10 19.02 8.17
CA LEU A 444 13.16 18.10 7.79
C LEU A 444 14.11 18.71 6.74
N SER A 445 14.05 20.03 6.52
CA SER A 445 15.06 20.68 5.66
C SER A 445 16.37 20.79 6.43
N GLY A 446 17.47 20.49 5.78
CA GLY A 446 18.80 20.86 6.27
C GLY A 446 18.95 22.37 6.25
N GLY A 447 19.67 22.95 7.22
CA GLY A 447 19.84 24.38 7.35
C GLY A 447 20.28 25.11 6.07
N GLY A 448 20.25 26.40 6.07
CA GLY A 448 20.58 27.27 4.95
C GLY A 448 20.12 28.68 5.24
N VAL A 449 20.47 29.19 6.40
CA VAL A 449 20.04 30.52 6.86
C VAL A 449 20.78 31.61 6.07
N SER A 450 20.02 32.37 5.26
CA SER A 450 20.55 33.50 4.51
C SER A 450 20.17 34.84 5.15
N GLY A 451 21.07 35.82 5.05
CA GLY A 451 20.78 37.19 5.53
C GLY A 451 21.02 37.41 7.03
N VAL A 452 21.51 36.42 7.76
CA VAL A 452 21.91 36.51 9.18
C VAL A 452 23.46 36.58 9.26
N PRO A 453 24.05 37.34 10.23
CA PRO A 453 25.51 37.36 10.40
C PRO A 453 26.10 35.96 10.65
N GLU A 454 27.29 35.68 10.07
CA GLU A 454 27.94 34.37 10.08
C GLU A 454 27.93 33.59 11.41
N PRO A 455 28.32 34.15 12.57
CA PRO A 455 28.30 33.36 13.81
C PRO A 455 26.89 32.98 14.28
N GLU A 456 25.90 33.83 14.01
CA GLU A 456 24.50 33.59 14.37
C GLU A 456 23.84 32.63 13.36
N ALA A 457 24.18 32.73 12.07
CA ALA A 457 23.71 31.83 11.02
C ALA A 457 24.11 30.38 11.31
N ARG A 458 25.40 30.13 11.61
CA ARG A 458 25.87 28.77 11.96
C ARG A 458 25.20 28.20 13.20
N ALA A 459 24.97 29.03 14.21
CA ALA A 459 24.30 28.55 15.42
C ALA A 459 22.83 28.22 15.16
N LEU A 460 22.16 28.97 14.28
CA LEU A 460 20.78 28.70 13.87
C LEU A 460 20.69 27.45 12.96
N ASP A 461 21.60 27.31 11.99
CA ASP A 461 21.71 26.11 11.15
C ASP A 461 21.89 24.85 12.01
N SER A 462 22.82 24.86 12.98
CA SER A 462 23.00 23.74 13.90
C SER A 462 21.74 23.46 14.74
N ALA A 463 21.02 24.49 15.17
CA ALA A 463 19.77 24.30 15.92
C ALA A 463 18.65 23.71 15.04
N ILE A 464 18.59 24.09 13.77
CA ILE A 464 17.64 23.53 12.78
C ILE A 464 17.96 22.06 12.53
N GLU A 465 19.22 21.72 12.24
CA GLU A 465 19.66 20.33 12.01
C GLU A 465 19.39 19.43 13.22
N ASP A 466 19.78 19.87 14.42
CA ASP A 466 19.53 19.16 15.67
C ASP A 466 18.04 18.98 15.98
N SER A 467 17.20 19.92 15.53
CA SER A 467 15.73 19.84 15.71
C SER A 467 15.10 18.89 14.69
N ALA A 468 15.61 18.87 13.44
CA ALA A 468 15.21 17.92 12.42
C ALA A 468 15.57 16.49 12.80
N GLU A 469 16.78 16.24 13.34
CA GLU A 469 17.15 14.92 13.88
C GLU A 469 16.21 14.49 15.00
N SER A 470 15.94 15.37 15.98
CA SER A 470 15.05 15.07 17.11
C SER A 470 13.63 14.73 16.63
N ALA A 471 13.12 15.45 15.66
CA ALA A 471 11.79 15.23 15.08
C ALA A 471 11.74 13.89 14.31
N PHE A 472 12.75 13.60 13.51
CA PHE A 472 12.87 12.31 12.79
C PHE A 472 12.99 11.13 13.77
N HIS A 473 13.79 11.26 14.84
CA HIS A 473 13.94 10.22 15.87
C HIS A 473 12.59 9.87 16.51
N LEU A 474 11.78 10.89 16.86
CA LEU A 474 10.45 10.66 17.40
C LEU A 474 9.52 9.98 16.39
N GLY A 475 9.55 10.40 15.12
CA GLY A 475 8.79 9.76 14.04
C GLY A 475 9.13 8.28 13.88
N MET A 476 10.41 7.94 13.84
CA MET A 476 10.88 6.54 13.75
C MET A 476 10.54 5.72 15.01
N LEU A 477 10.63 6.32 16.19
CA LEU A 477 10.23 5.68 17.45
C LEU A 477 8.74 5.33 17.45
N LEU A 478 7.87 6.25 17.04
CA LEU A 478 6.44 6.00 16.93
C LEU A 478 6.13 4.94 15.86
N GLY A 479 6.83 4.97 14.74
CA GLY A 479 6.78 3.91 13.72
C GLY A 479 7.18 2.54 14.30
N ALA A 480 8.24 2.49 15.11
CA ALA A 480 8.67 1.27 15.78
C ALA A 480 7.63 0.74 16.78
N VAL A 481 6.99 1.64 17.54
CA VAL A 481 5.89 1.28 18.46
C VAL A 481 4.70 0.70 17.69
N LEU A 482 4.26 1.36 16.62
CA LEU A 482 3.17 0.84 15.77
C LEU A 482 3.52 -0.53 15.18
N MET A 483 4.73 -0.69 14.66
CA MET A 483 5.22 -1.95 14.10
C MET A 483 5.23 -3.05 15.18
N ALA A 484 5.74 -2.75 16.37
CA ALA A 484 5.78 -3.69 17.49
C ALA A 484 4.37 -4.06 17.96
N LEU A 485 3.44 -3.11 18.02
CA LEU A 485 2.03 -3.37 18.34
C LEU A 485 1.40 -4.36 17.34
N GLY A 486 1.66 -4.20 16.04
CA GLY A 486 1.22 -5.17 15.03
C GLY A 486 1.75 -6.58 15.29
N GLY A 487 3.01 -6.70 15.72
CA GLY A 487 3.62 -7.97 16.13
C GLY A 487 2.99 -8.58 17.38
N VAL A 488 2.78 -7.77 18.41
CA VAL A 488 2.14 -8.21 19.67
C VAL A 488 0.69 -8.64 19.42
N ILE A 489 -0.07 -7.87 18.63
CA ILE A 489 -1.43 -8.23 18.24
C ILE A 489 -1.44 -9.59 17.53
N SER A 490 -0.51 -9.80 16.60
CA SER A 490 -0.38 -11.07 15.89
C SER A 490 -0.07 -12.24 16.83
N LEU A 491 0.84 -12.04 17.81
CA LEU A 491 1.18 -13.06 18.79
C LEU A 491 0.03 -13.41 19.74
N LEU A 492 -0.76 -12.42 20.13
CA LEU A 492 -1.80 -12.62 21.13
C LEU A 492 -3.13 -13.07 20.51
N TRP A 493 -3.48 -12.52 19.34
CA TRP A 493 -4.81 -12.68 18.79
C TRP A 493 -4.89 -13.58 17.54
N VAL A 494 -3.84 -13.70 16.73
CA VAL A 494 -3.87 -14.63 15.59
C VAL A 494 -3.82 -16.06 16.09
N ARG A 495 -4.78 -16.88 15.64
CA ARG A 495 -4.86 -18.32 15.95
C ARG A 495 -4.30 -19.11 14.78
N ASN A 496 -3.44 -20.06 15.08
CA ASN A 496 -3.03 -21.03 14.08
C ASN A 496 -4.25 -21.87 13.68
N PRO A 497 -4.39 -22.28 12.42
CA PRO A 497 -5.37 -23.27 12.02
C PRO A 497 -5.20 -24.49 12.94
N GLU A 498 -6.30 -25.02 13.45
CA GLU A 498 -6.26 -26.30 14.18
C GLU A 498 -5.68 -27.32 13.22
N GLY A 499 -4.53 -27.88 13.55
CA GLY A 499 -3.84 -28.79 12.67
C GLY A 499 -4.75 -29.94 12.31
N ASP A 500 -4.85 -30.23 11.00
CA ASP A 500 -5.41 -31.49 10.48
C ASP A 500 -4.59 -32.68 10.97
N SER A 501 -4.55 -32.88 12.29
CA SER A 501 -4.03 -34.12 12.89
C SER A 501 -4.96 -35.31 12.66
N GLU A 502 -6.08 -35.12 11.95
CA GLU A 502 -7.06 -36.13 11.56
C GLU A 502 -7.39 -36.14 10.08
N ARG A 503 -6.59 -35.59 9.20
CA ARG A 503 -6.67 -36.03 7.80
C ARG A 503 -6.09 -37.43 7.75
N GLU A 504 -6.95 -38.46 7.94
CA GLU A 504 -6.66 -39.82 7.47
C GLU A 504 -6.05 -39.74 6.07
N PRO A 505 -4.95 -40.43 5.82
CA PRO A 505 -4.40 -40.48 4.46
C PRO A 505 -5.51 -41.04 3.56
N VAL A 506 -5.93 -40.23 2.59
CA VAL A 506 -6.82 -40.67 1.51
C VAL A 506 -6.15 -41.91 0.93
N ARG A 507 -6.63 -43.08 1.32
CA ARG A 507 -6.26 -44.34 0.70
C ARG A 507 -6.68 -44.22 -0.73
N GLY A 508 -5.74 -43.99 -1.61
CA GLY A 508 -5.95 -44.05 -3.05
C GLY A 508 -6.52 -45.42 -3.38
N PRO A 509 -7.48 -45.52 -4.30
CA PRO A 509 -7.96 -46.80 -4.78
C PRO A 509 -6.87 -47.42 -5.64
N GLY A 510 -6.06 -48.32 -5.08
CA GLY A 510 -5.04 -49.03 -5.87
C GLY A 510 -3.80 -49.45 -5.13
N SER A 511 -3.89 -50.29 -4.11
CA SER A 511 -2.84 -51.28 -3.78
C SER A 511 -3.51 -52.46 -3.10
N ALA A 512 -4.15 -53.28 -3.90
CA ALA A 512 -4.44 -54.65 -3.54
C ALA A 512 -3.25 -55.50 -3.96
N ALA A 513 -2.56 -55.77 -2.99
CA ALA A 513 -1.67 -56.79 -2.62
C ALA A 513 -1.57 -58.09 -3.21
N THR A 514 -0.56 -58.67 -3.07
CA THR A 514 -0.25 -60.12 -3.19
C THR A 514 -0.07 -60.68 -1.79
N ALA A 515 -0.82 -61.67 -1.45
CA ALA A 515 -0.38 -62.94 -0.92
C ALA A 515 -1.49 -63.70 -0.16
N GLY A 516 -1.84 -64.86 -0.63
CA GLY A 516 -1.88 -66.03 0.21
C GLY A 516 -3.25 -66.51 0.73
N GLU A 517 -3.64 -67.67 0.13
CA GLU A 517 -4.38 -68.79 0.75
C GLU A 517 -5.89 -68.82 0.83
N CYS A 518 -6.43 -69.55 -0.13
CA CYS A 518 -7.10 -70.87 0.06
C CYS A 518 -8.41 -70.91 0.85
N GLY A 519 -9.44 -71.35 0.16
CA GLY A 519 -10.39 -72.22 0.78
C GLY A 519 -11.88 -71.94 0.61
N ARG A 520 -12.48 -72.75 -0.30
CA ARG A 520 -13.86 -73.25 -0.35
C ARG A 520 -15.01 -72.41 -0.89
N CYS A 521 -15.41 -72.80 -2.08
CA CYS A 521 -16.74 -73.18 -2.57
C CYS A 521 -17.99 -72.68 -1.83
N ALA A 522 -18.87 -72.03 -2.57
CA ALA A 522 -20.22 -72.53 -2.83
C ALA A 522 -21.04 -71.54 -3.66
N GLU A 523 -21.45 -71.99 -4.81
CA GLU A 523 -22.80 -71.93 -5.41
C GLU A 523 -23.63 -70.67 -5.30
N GLY A 524 -23.88 -69.99 -6.44
CA GLY A 524 -25.14 -69.87 -7.09
C GLY A 524 -26.18 -68.91 -6.50
N ASP A 525 -26.34 -67.75 -7.10
CA ASP A 525 -27.69 -67.30 -7.43
C ASP A 525 -27.64 -66.27 -8.58
N THR A 526 -28.17 -66.64 -9.72
CA THR A 526 -28.39 -65.81 -10.90
C THR A 526 -29.80 -65.20 -10.77
N ARG A 527 -29.88 -63.86 -10.57
CA ARG A 527 -31.10 -63.12 -10.88
C ARG A 527 -30.81 -62.05 -11.88
N PRO A 528 -31.63 -61.89 -12.95
CA PRO A 528 -31.42 -60.87 -13.97
C PRO A 528 -31.88 -59.49 -13.51
N GLU A 529 -31.16 -58.46 -13.94
CA GLU A 529 -31.52 -57.04 -13.79
C GLU A 529 -32.82 -56.74 -14.56
N PRO A 530 -33.69 -55.84 -14.03
CA PRO A 530 -34.85 -55.35 -14.76
C PRO A 530 -34.49 -54.25 -15.77
N GLU A 531 -35.10 -54.35 -16.96
CA GLU A 531 -35.02 -53.38 -18.06
C GLU A 531 -35.63 -52.02 -17.63
N PRO A 532 -35.10 -50.92 -18.18
CA PRO A 532 -35.63 -49.59 -17.91
C PRO A 532 -36.91 -49.29 -18.71
N GLU A 533 -37.93 -48.79 -18.07
CA GLU A 533 -39.22 -48.33 -18.65
C GLU A 533 -39.02 -47.10 -19.59
N PRO A 534 -39.83 -47.01 -20.68
CA PRO A 534 -39.76 -45.90 -21.62
C PRO A 534 -40.52 -44.67 -21.11
N VAL A 535 -39.85 -43.46 -21.24
CA VAL A 535 -40.41 -42.16 -20.95
C VAL A 535 -41.48 -41.78 -21.99
N PRO A 536 -42.69 -41.31 -21.59
CA PRO A 536 -43.72 -40.86 -22.52
C PRO A 536 -43.42 -39.50 -23.11
N ALA A 537 -43.55 -39.35 -24.43
CA ALA A 537 -43.54 -38.10 -25.16
C ALA A 537 -44.76 -37.24 -24.79
N ARG A 538 -44.52 -35.99 -24.48
CA ARG A 538 -45.58 -34.98 -24.41
C ARG A 538 -45.63 -34.18 -25.72
N ALA A 539 -46.84 -34.05 -26.20
CA ALA A 539 -47.28 -33.23 -27.32
C ALA A 539 -47.14 -31.71 -27.03
#